data_c649c10ac3b19754dc9f2480b4ce8779
#
_entry.id   c649c10ac3b19754dc9f2480b4ce8779
#
_cell.length_a   1.000
_cell.length_b   1.000
_cell.length_c   1.000
_cell.angle_alpha   90.00
_cell.angle_beta   90.00
_cell.angle_gamma   90.00
#
_symmetry.space_group_name_H-M   'P 1'
#
loop_
_entity.id
_entity.type
_entity.pdbx_description
1 polymer ?
#
loop_
_entity_poly.entity_id
_entity_poly.type
_entity_poly.pdbx_seq_one_letter_code
_entity_poly.pdbx_strand_id
1 'polypeptide(L)'
;IIVFSNNEQDDKFTNDSEVLVNYIYIKNHLNGQSKFIHIVAEIFDESTEKILTEETNRDFIISEDLISKYISTIAFNNEIYYAWEDLFSYGGNLIQVNNIADIFQNITSFSFNDISKNMYENNALLIGYIDKRNIIHINPNKKSIERQWSESEKLIYIIKRAHVVN
;
A
#
# COMPACT_ATOMS: atom_id res chain seq x y z
N ILE A 1 3.98 5.73 -12.75
CA ILE A 1 4.32 4.89 -13.93
C ILE A 1 4.02 3.46 -13.57
N ILE A 2 3.36 2.73 -14.48
CA ILE A 2 3.12 1.30 -14.32
C ILE A 2 3.88 0.58 -15.44
N VAL A 3 4.65 -0.44 -15.08
CA VAL A 3 5.39 -1.32 -15.99
C VAL A 3 4.75 -2.70 -15.92
N PHE A 4 4.12 -3.11 -17.00
CA PHE A 4 3.51 -4.44 -17.11
C PHE A 4 4.48 -5.43 -17.72
N SER A 5 4.36 -6.68 -17.31
CA SER A 5 5.01 -7.79 -17.96
C SER A 5 4.36 -8.10 -19.32
N ASN A 6 5.16 -8.58 -20.26
CA ASN A 6 4.66 -8.99 -21.56
C ASN A 6 4.25 -10.47 -21.53
N ASN A 7 2.94 -10.74 -21.67
CA ASN A 7 2.38 -12.09 -21.63
C ASN A 7 2.59 -12.91 -22.92
N GLU A 8 3.26 -12.35 -23.93
CA GLU A 8 3.46 -13.04 -25.23
C GLU A 8 4.58 -14.08 -25.21
N GLN A 9 5.40 -14.10 -24.16
CA GLN A 9 6.50 -15.07 -24.02
C GLN A 9 6.14 -16.14 -22.99
N ASP A 10 6.36 -17.41 -23.32
CA ASP A 10 6.08 -18.55 -22.44
C ASP A 10 7.05 -18.66 -21.24
N ASP A 11 8.14 -17.90 -21.23
CA ASP A 11 9.14 -17.93 -20.15
C ASP A 11 8.99 -16.76 -19.19
N LYS A 12 8.47 -17.06 -17.98
CA LYS A 12 8.29 -16.09 -16.90
C LYS A 12 9.58 -15.36 -16.52
N PHE A 13 10.70 -16.07 -16.49
CA PHE A 13 11.98 -15.48 -16.11
C PHE A 13 12.46 -14.43 -17.12
N THR A 14 12.27 -14.68 -18.40
CA THR A 14 12.60 -13.72 -19.46
C THR A 14 11.70 -12.47 -19.34
N ASN A 15 10.40 -12.66 -19.12
CA ASN A 15 9.46 -11.57 -18.93
C ASN A 15 9.83 -10.71 -17.73
N ASP A 16 10.09 -11.30 -16.58
CA ASP A 16 10.49 -10.58 -15.37
C ASP A 16 11.81 -9.84 -15.55
N SER A 17 12.76 -10.42 -16.29
CA SER A 17 14.04 -9.78 -16.61
C SER A 17 13.85 -8.51 -17.44
N GLU A 18 12.95 -8.53 -18.43
CA GLU A 18 12.61 -7.34 -19.23
C GLU A 18 11.96 -6.26 -18.36
N VAL A 19 11.05 -6.64 -17.48
CA VAL A 19 10.42 -5.70 -16.53
C VAL A 19 11.45 -5.05 -15.63
N LEU A 20 12.41 -5.84 -15.08
CA LEU A 20 13.48 -5.33 -14.23
C LEU A 20 14.37 -4.34 -14.96
N VAL A 21 14.76 -4.65 -16.19
CA VAL A 21 15.57 -3.75 -17.02
C VAL A 21 14.83 -2.43 -17.28
N ASN A 22 13.56 -2.50 -17.67
CA ASN A 22 12.74 -1.34 -17.90
C ASN A 22 12.55 -0.50 -16.63
N TYR A 23 12.30 -1.15 -15.50
CA TYR A 23 12.19 -0.50 -14.19
C TYR A 23 13.46 0.26 -13.83
N ILE A 24 14.63 -0.39 -13.93
CA ILE A 24 15.93 0.22 -13.63
C ILE A 24 16.20 1.41 -14.55
N TYR A 25 15.92 1.26 -15.84
CA TYR A 25 16.08 2.33 -16.82
C TYR A 25 15.23 3.55 -16.48
N ILE A 26 13.94 3.34 -16.19
CA ILE A 26 13.00 4.42 -15.81
C ILE A 26 13.45 5.07 -14.50
N LYS A 27 13.78 4.27 -13.48
CA LYS A 27 14.24 4.76 -12.18
C LYS A 27 15.49 5.63 -12.31
N ASN A 28 16.46 5.19 -13.10
CA ASN A 28 17.68 5.95 -13.35
C ASN A 28 17.42 7.24 -14.12
N HIS A 29 16.48 7.23 -15.05
CA HIS A 29 16.12 8.43 -15.82
C HIS A 29 15.37 9.45 -14.96
N LEU A 30 14.60 9.00 -13.97
CA LEU A 30 13.86 9.85 -13.05
C LEU A 30 14.71 10.36 -11.88
N ASN A 31 15.84 9.72 -11.60
CA ASN A 31 16.81 10.17 -10.58
C ASN A 31 17.33 11.57 -10.94
N GLY A 32 17.04 12.55 -10.09
CA GLY A 32 17.40 13.96 -10.30
C GLY A 32 16.26 14.85 -10.79
N GLN A 33 15.08 14.31 -11.03
CA GLN A 33 13.89 15.14 -11.27
C GLN A 33 13.29 15.60 -9.94
N SER A 34 12.82 16.85 -9.91
CA SER A 34 12.23 17.47 -8.71
C SER A 34 10.85 16.92 -8.31
N LYS A 35 10.24 16.08 -9.13
CA LYS A 35 8.94 15.43 -8.85
C LYS A 35 9.16 14.00 -8.43
N PHE A 36 8.60 13.65 -7.28
CA PHE A 36 8.53 12.26 -6.84
C PHE A 36 7.51 11.50 -7.71
N ILE A 37 7.99 10.55 -8.50
CA ILE A 37 7.16 9.72 -9.38
C ILE A 37 7.21 8.28 -8.87
N HIS A 38 6.08 7.75 -8.47
CA HIS A 38 5.95 6.34 -8.14
C HIS A 38 6.02 5.48 -9.40
N ILE A 39 6.82 4.41 -9.34
CA ILE A 39 6.87 3.36 -10.34
C ILE A 39 6.31 2.11 -9.67
N VAL A 40 5.42 1.41 -10.36
CA VAL A 40 4.94 0.09 -9.95
C VAL A 40 5.19 -0.85 -11.10
N ALA A 41 5.80 -1.99 -10.84
CA ALA A 41 6.12 -3.00 -11.83
C ALA A 41 5.47 -4.35 -11.49
N GLU A 42 4.98 -5.04 -12.50
CA GLU A 42 4.41 -6.37 -12.37
C GLU A 42 5.49 -7.42 -12.65
N ILE A 43 5.60 -8.41 -11.77
CA ILE A 43 6.44 -9.60 -11.96
C ILE A 43 5.61 -10.86 -11.71
N PHE A 44 6.03 -11.99 -12.29
CA PHE A 44 5.33 -13.27 -12.16
C PHE A 44 5.98 -14.23 -11.19
N ASP A 45 7.32 -14.19 -11.03
CA ASP A 45 8.06 -15.19 -10.28
C ASP A 45 8.49 -14.64 -8.90
N GLU A 46 8.08 -15.34 -7.83
CA GLU A 46 8.54 -15.06 -6.46
C GLU A 46 10.07 -15.15 -6.30
N SER A 47 10.76 -15.93 -7.15
CA SER A 47 12.23 -16.01 -7.11
C SER A 47 12.88 -14.70 -7.54
N THR A 48 12.24 -13.96 -8.44
CA THR A 48 12.66 -12.63 -8.87
C THR A 48 12.57 -11.63 -7.73
N GLU A 49 11.53 -11.71 -6.87
CA GLU A 49 11.39 -10.87 -5.69
C GLU A 49 12.60 -10.99 -4.75
N LYS A 50 13.16 -12.19 -4.58
CA LYS A 50 14.32 -12.44 -3.70
C LYS A 50 15.60 -11.76 -4.15
N ILE A 51 15.67 -11.36 -5.42
CA ILE A 51 16.82 -10.64 -6.00
C ILE A 51 16.69 -9.15 -5.70
N LEU A 52 15.48 -8.68 -5.40
CA LEU A 52 15.21 -7.27 -5.12
C LEU A 52 15.64 -6.92 -3.71
N THR A 53 16.15 -5.70 -3.54
CA THR A 53 16.48 -5.17 -2.21
C THR A 53 15.19 -4.76 -1.49
N GLU A 54 15.21 -4.71 -0.15
CA GLU A 54 14.06 -4.26 0.65
C GLU A 54 13.52 -2.89 0.24
N GLU A 55 14.38 -2.00 -0.28
CA GLU A 55 13.98 -0.67 -0.75
C GLU A 55 13.21 -0.72 -2.07
N THR A 56 13.53 -1.68 -2.94
CA THR A 56 12.90 -1.81 -4.26
C THR A 56 11.70 -2.74 -4.25
N ASN A 57 11.61 -3.66 -3.31
CA ASN A 57 10.54 -4.68 -3.24
C ASN A 57 9.12 -4.07 -3.19
N ARG A 58 8.98 -2.86 -2.64
CA ARG A 58 7.68 -2.14 -2.56
C ARG A 58 7.18 -1.61 -3.89
N ASP A 59 8.02 -1.57 -4.88
CA ASP A 59 7.69 -1.10 -6.23
C ASP A 59 7.21 -2.26 -7.14
N PHE A 60 7.21 -3.50 -6.63
CA PHE A 60 6.86 -4.69 -7.40
C PHE A 60 5.60 -5.37 -6.86
N ILE A 61 4.80 -5.87 -7.79
CA ILE A 61 3.59 -6.66 -7.50
C ILE A 61 3.74 -8.02 -8.17
N ILE A 62 3.63 -9.09 -7.38
CA ILE A 62 3.54 -10.46 -7.89
C ILE A 62 2.08 -10.77 -8.17
N SER A 63 1.70 -10.70 -9.42
CA SER A 63 0.30 -10.82 -9.84
C SER A 63 -0.31 -12.16 -9.47
N GLU A 64 0.40 -13.27 -9.66
CA GLU A 64 -0.09 -14.62 -9.32
C GLU A 64 -0.34 -14.79 -7.82
N ASP A 65 0.55 -14.28 -6.97
CA ASP A 65 0.38 -14.32 -5.52
C ASP A 65 -0.82 -13.48 -5.07
N LEU A 66 -0.96 -12.28 -5.60
CA LEU A 66 -2.11 -11.42 -5.31
C LEU A 66 -3.44 -12.07 -5.70
N ILE A 67 -3.52 -12.63 -6.92
CA ILE A 67 -4.72 -13.31 -7.42
C ILE A 67 -5.03 -14.55 -6.57
N SER A 68 -4.02 -15.35 -6.22
CA SER A 68 -4.19 -16.54 -5.40
C SER A 68 -4.72 -16.20 -4.00
N LYS A 69 -4.19 -15.17 -3.37
CA LYS A 69 -4.66 -14.66 -2.08
C LYS A 69 -6.10 -14.15 -2.16
N TYR A 70 -6.44 -13.43 -3.22
CA TYR A 70 -7.78 -12.94 -3.47
C TYR A 70 -8.79 -14.09 -3.62
N ILE A 71 -8.50 -15.08 -4.48
CA ILE A 71 -9.33 -16.27 -4.69
C ILE A 71 -9.50 -17.05 -3.38
N SER A 72 -8.40 -17.29 -2.65
CA SER A 72 -8.43 -18.03 -1.38
C SER A 72 -9.30 -17.33 -0.34
N THR A 73 -9.23 -16.01 -0.27
CA THR A 73 -10.01 -15.20 0.67
C THR A 73 -11.51 -15.29 0.36
N ILE A 74 -11.90 -15.20 -0.91
CA ILE A 74 -13.30 -15.35 -1.35
C ILE A 74 -13.79 -16.79 -1.18
N ALA A 75 -12.96 -17.79 -1.46
CA ALA A 75 -13.32 -19.20 -1.26
C ALA A 75 -13.59 -19.52 0.21
N PHE A 76 -12.91 -18.87 1.14
CA PHE A 76 -13.14 -19.00 2.57
C PHE A 76 -14.46 -18.31 3.01
N ASN A 77 -14.74 -17.13 2.47
CA ASN A 77 -15.97 -16.37 2.72
C ASN A 77 -16.32 -15.54 1.49
N ASN A 78 -17.36 -15.94 0.77
CA ASN A 78 -17.79 -15.30 -0.47
C ASN A 78 -18.29 -13.85 -0.29
N GLU A 79 -18.76 -13.49 0.90
CA GLU A 79 -19.24 -12.12 1.17
C GLU A 79 -18.08 -11.10 1.18
N ILE A 80 -16.83 -11.56 1.37
CA ILE A 80 -15.64 -10.72 1.28
C ILE A 80 -15.47 -10.13 -0.12
N TYR A 81 -16.01 -10.75 -1.16
CA TYR A 81 -16.03 -10.21 -2.52
C TYR A 81 -16.52 -8.76 -2.57
N TYR A 82 -17.62 -8.46 -1.88
CA TYR A 82 -18.19 -7.11 -1.89
C TYR A 82 -17.30 -6.06 -1.23
N ALA A 83 -16.55 -6.47 -0.18
CA ALA A 83 -15.59 -5.58 0.47
C ALA A 83 -14.40 -5.29 -0.45
N TRP A 84 -13.89 -6.29 -1.15
CA TRP A 84 -12.83 -6.12 -2.14
C TRP A 84 -13.28 -5.26 -3.31
N GLU A 85 -14.49 -5.51 -3.84
CA GLU A 85 -15.05 -4.71 -4.93
C GLU A 85 -15.16 -3.24 -4.54
N ASP A 86 -15.62 -2.93 -3.34
CA ASP A 86 -15.69 -1.55 -2.84
C ASP A 86 -14.31 -0.91 -2.73
N LEU A 87 -13.32 -1.61 -2.17
CA LEU A 87 -11.96 -1.08 -1.98
C LEU A 87 -11.20 -0.87 -3.30
N PHE A 88 -11.47 -1.69 -4.32
CA PHE A 88 -10.81 -1.59 -5.63
C PHE A 88 -11.61 -0.82 -6.67
N SER A 89 -12.88 -0.54 -6.42
CA SER A 89 -13.70 0.21 -7.38
C SER A 89 -13.34 1.70 -7.40
N TYR A 90 -13.56 2.33 -8.55
CA TYR A 90 -13.27 3.76 -8.72
C TYR A 90 -14.08 4.66 -7.79
N GLY A 91 -15.31 4.30 -7.46
CA GLY A 91 -16.24 5.09 -6.63
C GLY A 91 -16.33 4.65 -5.17
N GLY A 92 -15.60 3.60 -4.79
CA GLY A 92 -15.65 3.00 -3.46
C GLY A 92 -14.77 3.70 -2.43
N ASN A 93 -14.56 2.99 -1.33
CA ASN A 93 -13.61 3.39 -0.32
C ASN A 93 -12.18 3.14 -0.79
N LEU A 94 -11.23 3.85 -0.21
CA LEU A 94 -9.81 3.62 -0.49
C LEU A 94 -9.00 3.56 0.80
N ILE A 95 -7.94 2.77 0.76
CA ILE A 95 -6.95 2.73 1.84
C ILE A 95 -5.95 3.86 1.58
N GLN A 96 -5.79 4.73 2.58
CA GLN A 96 -4.78 5.80 2.55
C GLN A 96 -3.72 5.60 3.62
N VAL A 97 -2.53 6.11 3.31
CA VAL A 97 -1.38 6.13 4.23
C VAL A 97 -0.79 7.54 4.21
N ASN A 98 -0.91 8.25 5.32
CA ASN A 98 -0.38 9.61 5.46
C ASN A 98 0.47 9.73 6.72
N ASN A 99 1.43 10.65 6.71
CA ASN A 99 2.18 10.96 7.93
C ASN A 99 1.20 11.47 8.99
N ILE A 100 1.42 11.07 10.22
CA ILE A 100 0.57 11.51 11.33
C ILE A 100 0.64 13.05 11.48
N ALA A 101 1.80 13.66 11.19
CA ALA A 101 2.00 15.10 11.23
C ALA A 101 1.14 15.87 10.21
N ASP A 102 0.75 15.23 9.10
CA ASP A 102 -0.10 15.85 8.08
C ASP A 102 -1.58 15.90 8.52
N ILE A 103 -1.95 15.03 9.48
CA ILE A 103 -3.34 14.89 9.95
C ILE A 103 -3.54 15.60 11.28
N PHE A 104 -2.55 15.56 12.17
CA PHE A 104 -2.64 16.13 13.51
C PHE A 104 -1.55 17.17 13.75
N GLN A 105 -1.96 18.37 14.17
CA GLN A 105 -1.04 19.40 14.66
C GLN A 105 -0.68 19.12 16.13
N ASN A 106 0.60 19.24 16.51
CA ASN A 106 1.09 19.08 17.88
C ASN A 106 0.86 17.68 18.49
N ILE A 107 1.42 16.67 17.82
CA ILE A 107 1.33 15.29 18.29
C ILE A 107 2.21 15.10 19.51
N THR A 108 1.60 14.76 20.64
CA THR A 108 2.33 14.43 21.86
C THR A 108 2.13 12.96 22.25
N SER A 109 1.17 12.68 23.11
CA SER A 109 0.88 11.32 23.57
C SER A 109 -0.60 11.05 23.40
N PHE A 110 -0.93 10.04 22.58
CA PHE A 110 -2.29 9.58 22.36
C PHE A 110 -2.31 8.06 22.31
N SER A 111 -3.43 7.47 22.72
CA SER A 111 -3.69 6.07 22.42
C SER A 111 -4.16 5.89 20.96
N PHE A 112 -4.03 4.67 20.43
CA PHE A 112 -4.60 4.37 19.12
C PHE A 112 -6.12 4.62 19.07
N ASN A 113 -6.83 4.37 20.19
CA ASN A 113 -8.26 4.64 20.29
C ASN A 113 -8.60 6.13 20.18
N ASP A 114 -7.78 7.00 20.78
CA ASP A 114 -8.03 8.45 20.71
C ASP A 114 -7.89 8.95 19.27
N ILE A 115 -6.84 8.50 18.58
CA ILE A 115 -6.66 8.80 17.15
C ILE A 115 -7.83 8.23 16.33
N SER A 116 -8.21 6.97 16.58
CA SER A 116 -9.31 6.32 15.87
C SER A 116 -10.63 7.07 16.04
N LYS A 117 -10.92 7.57 17.24
CA LYS A 117 -12.12 8.36 17.51
C LYS A 117 -12.11 9.68 16.73
N ASN A 118 -10.99 10.39 16.74
CA ASN A 118 -10.86 11.64 15.99
C ASN A 118 -11.02 11.42 14.48
N MET A 119 -10.39 10.37 13.95
CA MET A 119 -10.51 10.05 12.52
C MET A 119 -11.92 9.62 12.15
N TYR A 120 -12.63 8.90 13.04
CA TYR A 120 -14.03 8.53 12.82
C TYR A 120 -14.95 9.76 12.72
N GLU A 121 -14.73 10.79 13.56
CA GLU A 121 -15.45 12.06 13.49
C GLU A 121 -15.21 12.79 12.15
N ASN A 122 -14.10 12.48 11.46
CA ASN A 122 -13.75 12.99 10.13
C ASN A 122 -14.07 11.98 8.99
N ASN A 123 -14.96 11.03 9.22
CA ASN A 123 -15.40 10.01 8.26
C ASN A 123 -14.27 9.11 7.73
N ALA A 124 -13.24 8.88 8.54
CA ALA A 124 -12.15 7.96 8.25
C ALA A 124 -12.08 6.84 9.29
N LEU A 125 -11.85 5.61 8.83
CA LEU A 125 -11.72 4.43 9.69
C LEU A 125 -10.24 4.07 9.83
N LEU A 126 -9.65 4.35 10.99
CA LEU A 126 -8.27 3.96 11.29
C LEU A 126 -8.16 2.43 11.41
N ILE A 127 -7.31 1.81 10.58
CA ILE A 127 -7.08 0.37 10.59
C ILE A 127 -5.70 -0.03 11.11
N GLY A 128 -4.73 0.90 11.11
CA GLY A 128 -3.37 0.61 11.54
C GLY A 128 -2.43 1.80 11.47
N TYR A 129 -1.15 1.53 11.66
CA TYR A 129 -0.08 2.52 11.52
C TYR A 129 1.22 1.88 11.06
N ILE A 130 2.14 2.71 10.57
CA ILE A 130 3.52 2.33 10.26
C ILE A 130 4.42 3.05 11.28
N ASP A 131 5.22 2.30 12.02
CA ASP A 131 6.11 2.86 13.03
C ASP A 131 7.38 3.48 12.40
N LYS A 132 8.19 4.16 13.23
CA LYS A 132 9.46 4.79 12.82
C LYS A 132 10.51 3.83 12.23
N ARG A 133 10.34 2.51 12.40
CA ARG A 133 11.16 1.45 11.81
C ARG A 133 10.57 0.88 10.53
N ASN A 134 9.51 1.52 10.00
CA ASN A 134 8.72 1.07 8.86
C ASN A 134 8.01 -0.28 9.06
N ILE A 135 7.75 -0.69 10.31
CA ILE A 135 6.97 -1.88 10.61
C ILE A 135 5.48 -1.53 10.56
N ILE A 136 4.73 -2.34 9.83
CA ILE A 136 3.27 -2.17 9.67
C ILE A 136 2.55 -2.87 10.82
N HIS A 137 1.64 -2.15 11.46
CA HIS A 137 0.79 -2.63 12.54
C HIS A 137 -0.68 -2.49 12.15
N ILE A 138 -1.29 -3.54 11.60
CA ILE A 138 -2.73 -3.57 11.32
C ILE A 138 -3.47 -4.11 12.54
N ASN A 139 -4.57 -3.46 12.91
CA ASN A 139 -5.41 -3.83 14.05
C ASN A 139 -4.61 -4.11 15.33
N PRO A 140 -3.82 -3.14 15.85
CA PRO A 140 -2.90 -3.38 16.95
C PRO A 140 -3.64 -3.84 18.22
N ASN A 141 -3.03 -4.77 18.99
CA ASN A 141 -3.67 -5.37 20.16
C ASN A 141 -3.85 -4.38 21.34
N LYS A 142 -2.92 -3.43 21.52
CA LYS A 142 -2.90 -2.52 22.67
C LYS A 142 -3.42 -1.14 22.31
N LYS A 143 -4.71 -1.04 21.97
CA LYS A 143 -5.31 0.18 21.43
C LYS A 143 -5.50 1.32 22.43
N SER A 144 -5.67 0.99 23.71
CA SER A 144 -5.96 1.96 24.79
C SER A 144 -4.72 2.48 25.50
N ILE A 145 -3.54 1.96 25.17
CA ILE A 145 -2.29 2.40 25.80
C ILE A 145 -1.82 3.67 25.10
N GLU A 146 -1.60 4.72 25.88
CA GLU A 146 -0.96 5.93 25.38
C GLU A 146 0.46 5.63 24.94
N ARG A 147 0.85 6.22 23.83
CA ARG A 147 2.21 6.18 23.32
C ARG A 147 2.61 7.53 22.73
N GLN A 148 3.90 7.78 22.76
CA GLN A 148 4.45 8.92 22.02
C GLN A 148 4.53 8.56 20.53
N TRP A 149 3.98 9.42 19.71
CA TRP A 149 4.03 9.30 18.26
C TRP A 149 5.16 10.17 17.70
N SER A 150 5.82 9.68 16.66
CA SER A 150 6.82 10.44 15.93
C SER A 150 6.18 11.02 14.66
N GLU A 151 6.62 12.21 14.25
CA GLU A 151 6.16 12.86 13.01
C GLU A 151 6.40 12.00 11.76
N SER A 152 7.40 11.12 11.80
CA SER A 152 7.73 10.20 10.71
C SER A 152 6.81 8.96 10.64
N GLU A 153 6.00 8.71 11.69
CA GLU A 153 5.06 7.60 11.69
C GLU A 153 3.86 7.91 10.80
N LYS A 154 3.26 6.86 10.23
CA LYS A 154 2.15 7.01 9.29
C LYS A 154 0.92 6.29 9.80
N LEU A 155 -0.25 6.86 9.54
CA LEU A 155 -1.54 6.24 9.81
C LEU A 155 -2.06 5.54 8.56
N ILE A 156 -2.64 4.35 8.75
CA ILE A 156 -3.29 3.57 7.69
C ILE A 156 -4.78 3.58 7.99
N TYR A 157 -5.58 4.09 7.05
CA TYR A 157 -7.00 4.25 7.27
C TYR A 157 -7.81 4.07 5.99
N ILE A 158 -9.08 3.78 6.15
CA ILE A 158 -10.06 3.70 5.06
C ILE A 158 -10.86 5.00 5.05
N ILE A 159 -11.00 5.58 3.89
CA ILE A 159 -11.80 6.79 3.68
C ILE A 159 -12.58 6.67 2.37
N LYS A 160 -13.77 7.27 2.34
CA LYS A 160 -14.54 7.35 1.10
C LYS A 160 -13.81 8.26 0.10
N ARG A 161 -13.66 7.78 -1.12
CA ARG A 161 -13.06 8.59 -2.18
C ARG A 161 -13.90 9.84 -2.42
N ALA A 162 -13.29 11.01 -2.32
CA ALA A 162 -13.97 12.23 -2.71
C ALA A 162 -14.30 12.16 -4.21
N HIS A 163 -15.56 12.34 -4.58
CA HIS A 163 -15.93 12.48 -5.99
C HIS A 163 -15.25 13.75 -6.52
N VAL A 164 -14.28 13.57 -7.39
CA VAL A 164 -13.82 14.68 -8.24
C VAL A 164 -14.95 14.90 -9.25
N VAL A 165 -15.78 15.88 -8.97
CA VAL A 165 -16.76 16.37 -9.95
C VAL A 165 -15.95 17.09 -11.01
N ASN A 166 -15.83 16.47 -12.19
CA ASN A 166 -15.26 17.11 -13.38
C ASN A 166 -16.24 18.12 -13.96
#